data_b5beb4468b7b24458ef94312b66b1822
#
_entry.id   b5beb4468b7b24458ef94312b66b1822
#
_cell.length_a   1.000
_cell.length_b   1.000
_cell.length_c   1.000
_cell.angle_alpha   90.00
_cell.angle_beta   90.00
_cell.angle_gamma   90.00
#
_symmetry.space_group_name_H-M   'P 1'
#
loop_
_entity.id
_entity.type
_entity.pdbx_description
1 polymer ?
#
loop_
_entity_poly.entity_id
_entity_poly.type
_entity_poly.pdbx_seq_one_letter_code
_entity_poly.pdbx_strand_id
1 'polypeptide(L)'
;MQQQLDGDTCCASRSRKLLVRVLKQLMKGRTMKKLVLAIAAMTAMTVAQARDDVLMLPLADVVKLGLENGKLDGSVKFYLSGAKTPRVAAKFGEGVSNKKTNGVGKDDVTACQWAALSTLIAFEASAKQKGANAVVDLHSFYKKNTIKDPVNYECHAGNIMAGVALKGTYARVGK
;
A
#
# COMPACT_ATOMS: atom_id res chain seq x y z
N MET A 1 17.30 -18.56 -24.71
CA MET A 1 16.67 -17.71 -23.70
C MET A 1 16.78 -18.45 -22.35
N GLN A 2 18.00 -18.62 -21.83
CA GLN A 2 18.28 -19.47 -20.65
C GLN A 2 19.66 -19.15 -20.08
N GLN A 3 19.84 -17.93 -19.53
CA GLN A 3 21.06 -17.50 -18.81
C GLN A 3 20.74 -16.35 -17.88
N GLN A 4 20.13 -16.62 -16.76
CA GLN A 4 19.96 -15.62 -15.67
C GLN A 4 19.68 -16.26 -14.29
N LEU A 5 20.11 -17.49 -14.00
CA LEU A 5 19.83 -18.13 -12.69
C LEU A 5 21.06 -18.62 -11.91
N ASP A 6 22.29 -18.36 -12.35
CA ASP A 6 23.50 -18.92 -11.72
C ASP A 6 24.30 -17.93 -10.86
N GLY A 7 23.86 -16.68 -10.69
CA GLY A 7 24.60 -15.63 -9.97
C GLY A 7 24.48 -15.69 -8.44
N ASP A 8 23.34 -16.09 -7.91
CA ASP A 8 23.04 -15.92 -6.49
C ASP A 8 23.50 -17.06 -5.57
N THR A 9 23.75 -18.24 -6.13
CA THR A 9 24.16 -19.43 -5.36
C THR A 9 25.64 -19.41 -4.98
N CYS A 10 26.49 -18.70 -5.73
CA CYS A 10 27.95 -18.69 -5.53
C CYS A 10 28.35 -17.80 -4.35
N CYS A 11 27.66 -16.69 -4.10
CA CYS A 11 27.97 -15.75 -3.02
C CYS A 11 27.60 -16.29 -1.62
N ALA A 12 26.47 -17.01 -1.52
CA ALA A 12 26.00 -17.61 -0.28
C ALA A 12 26.89 -18.75 0.23
N SER A 13 27.47 -19.53 -0.70
CA SER A 13 28.39 -20.65 -0.37
C SER A 13 29.72 -20.16 0.19
N ARG A 14 30.24 -19.05 -0.30
CA ARG A 14 31.53 -18.48 0.14
C ARG A 14 31.44 -17.88 1.55
N SER A 15 30.32 -17.23 1.85
CA SER A 15 30.06 -16.64 3.17
C SER A 15 29.93 -17.71 4.26
N ARG A 16 29.27 -18.84 3.99
CA ARG A 16 29.14 -19.96 4.93
C ARG A 16 30.49 -20.62 5.26
N LYS A 17 31.37 -20.78 4.27
CA LYS A 17 32.70 -21.38 4.48
C LYS A 17 33.62 -20.47 5.31
N LEU A 18 33.49 -19.15 5.16
CA LEU A 18 34.22 -18.18 5.96
C LEU A 18 33.77 -18.20 7.42
N LEU A 19 32.46 -18.24 7.64
CA LEU A 19 31.85 -18.28 8.97
C LEU A 19 32.26 -19.55 9.75
N VAL A 20 32.28 -20.69 9.09
CA VAL A 20 32.69 -21.97 9.70
C VAL A 20 34.19 -21.98 10.05
N ARG A 21 35.05 -21.34 9.24
CA ARG A 21 36.49 -21.20 9.56
C ARG A 21 36.74 -20.29 10.73
N VAL A 22 36.04 -19.16 10.84
CA VAL A 22 36.13 -18.22 11.95
C VAL A 22 35.64 -18.87 13.25
N LEU A 23 34.53 -19.62 13.18
CA LEU A 23 34.01 -20.39 14.31
C LEU A 23 35.02 -21.47 14.79
N LYS A 24 35.68 -22.18 13.87
CA LYS A 24 36.70 -23.18 14.22
C LYS A 24 37.97 -22.58 14.86
N GLN A 25 38.35 -21.35 14.49
CA GLN A 25 39.49 -20.66 15.13
C GLN A 25 39.16 -20.11 16.52
N LEU A 26 37.90 -19.66 16.72
CA LEU A 26 37.42 -19.19 18.03
C LEU A 26 37.26 -20.33 19.05
N MET A 27 37.17 -21.59 18.59
CA MET A 27 36.96 -22.75 19.43
C MET A 27 38.25 -23.29 20.12
N LYS A 28 39.39 -22.65 19.97
CA LYS A 28 40.68 -23.11 20.52
C LYS A 28 41.12 -22.44 21.82
N GLY A 29 40.28 -21.59 22.42
CA GLY A 29 40.64 -20.85 23.64
C GLY A 29 39.68 -21.06 24.81
N ARG A 30 40.18 -21.16 26.01
CA ARG A 30 39.55 -21.49 27.30
C ARG A 30 38.49 -20.47 27.82
N THR A 31 38.11 -19.46 27.00
CA THR A 31 37.13 -18.43 27.33
C THR A 31 35.75 -18.67 26.72
N MET A 32 35.47 -19.87 26.22
CA MET A 32 34.38 -20.21 25.32
C MET A 32 32.98 -20.24 25.93
N LYS A 33 32.81 -20.48 27.22
CA LYS A 33 31.47 -20.58 27.82
C LYS A 33 30.73 -19.23 27.81
N LYS A 34 31.43 -18.12 27.94
CA LYS A 34 30.85 -16.76 27.92
C LYS A 34 30.60 -16.24 26.52
N LEU A 35 31.43 -16.65 25.54
CA LEU A 35 31.29 -16.22 24.14
C LEU A 35 30.14 -16.96 23.41
N VAL A 36 29.95 -18.24 23.69
CA VAL A 36 28.84 -19.03 23.13
C VAL A 36 27.48 -18.52 23.63
N LEU A 37 27.39 -18.09 24.90
CA LEU A 37 26.17 -17.44 25.42
C LEU A 37 25.89 -16.09 24.74
N ALA A 38 26.91 -15.30 24.42
CA ALA A 38 26.74 -14.01 23.72
C ALA A 38 26.31 -14.18 22.25
N ILE A 39 26.78 -15.20 21.57
CA ILE A 39 26.39 -15.51 20.17
C ILE A 39 24.97 -16.11 20.12
N ALA A 40 24.58 -16.93 21.09
CA ALA A 40 23.23 -17.46 21.21
C ALA A 40 22.18 -16.36 21.51
N ALA A 41 22.56 -15.30 22.22
CA ALA A 41 21.71 -14.15 22.47
C ALA A 41 21.51 -13.25 21.24
N MET A 42 22.45 -13.23 20.27
CA MET A 42 22.34 -12.46 19.03
C MET A 42 21.47 -13.11 17.95
N THR A 43 21.20 -14.42 18.04
CA THR A 43 20.34 -15.13 17.05
C THR A 43 18.86 -15.04 17.37
N ALA A 44 18.46 -14.48 18.50
CA ALA A 44 17.07 -14.25 18.89
C ALA A 44 16.53 -12.88 18.44
N MET A 45 17.15 -12.23 17.46
CA MET A 45 16.51 -11.12 16.76
C MET A 45 15.40 -11.71 15.87
N THR A 46 14.23 -11.88 16.47
CA THR A 46 12.99 -12.09 15.72
C THR A 46 12.86 -10.93 14.77
N VAL A 47 12.89 -11.21 13.47
CA VAL A 47 12.57 -10.23 12.44
C VAL A 47 11.13 -9.80 12.76
N ALA A 48 10.96 -8.64 13.36
CA ALA A 48 9.65 -8.02 13.53
C ALA A 48 9.15 -7.71 12.13
N GLN A 49 8.39 -8.64 11.57
CA GLN A 49 7.79 -8.46 10.26
C GLN A 49 6.68 -7.41 10.43
N ALA A 50 6.85 -6.27 9.80
CA ALA A 50 5.82 -5.23 9.81
C ALA A 50 4.59 -5.81 9.10
N ARG A 51 3.45 -5.81 9.80
CA ARG A 51 2.16 -6.20 9.24
C ARG A 51 1.80 -5.25 8.09
N ASP A 52 1.40 -5.79 6.95
CA ASP A 52 0.94 -5.06 5.75
C ASP A 52 -0.18 -5.90 5.10
N ASP A 53 -1.35 -5.93 5.75
CA ASP A 53 -2.50 -6.69 5.27
C ASP A 53 -3.19 -5.92 4.14
N VAL A 54 -3.47 -6.60 3.06
CA VAL A 54 -4.16 -6.05 1.89
C VAL A 54 -5.65 -6.34 1.99
N LEU A 55 -6.45 -5.29 2.01
CA LEU A 55 -7.90 -5.37 2.01
C LEU A 55 -8.47 -4.79 0.71
N MET A 56 -9.41 -5.52 0.09
CA MET A 56 -10.22 -5.04 -1.03
C MET A 56 -11.59 -4.66 -0.51
N LEU A 57 -11.92 -3.37 -0.52
CA LEU A 57 -13.14 -2.84 0.10
C LEU A 57 -13.98 -2.04 -0.90
N PRO A 58 -15.34 -2.10 -0.81
CA PRO A 58 -16.22 -1.38 -1.72
C PRO A 58 -16.03 0.14 -1.64
N LEU A 59 -15.79 0.79 -2.78
CA LEU A 59 -15.68 2.25 -2.84
C LEU A 59 -17.00 2.95 -2.51
N ALA A 60 -18.13 2.31 -2.83
CA ALA A 60 -19.45 2.84 -2.57
C ALA A 60 -19.69 3.17 -1.08
N ASP A 61 -19.17 2.32 -0.18
CA ASP A 61 -19.31 2.53 1.28
C ASP A 61 -18.56 3.78 1.74
N VAL A 62 -17.40 4.05 1.14
CA VAL A 62 -16.60 5.25 1.44
C VAL A 62 -17.27 6.51 0.92
N VAL A 63 -17.85 6.46 -0.28
CA VAL A 63 -18.61 7.58 -0.85
C VAL A 63 -19.83 7.89 0.02
N LYS A 64 -20.58 6.85 0.41
CA LYS A 64 -21.73 6.97 1.33
C LYS A 64 -21.31 7.60 2.65
N LEU A 65 -20.27 7.06 3.29
CA LEU A 65 -19.71 7.60 4.54
C LEU A 65 -19.34 9.08 4.41
N GLY A 66 -18.71 9.45 3.29
CA GLY A 66 -18.31 10.83 3.03
C GLY A 66 -19.48 11.80 2.88
N LEU A 67 -20.54 11.38 2.21
CA LEU A 67 -21.78 12.16 2.04
C LEU A 67 -22.53 12.31 3.36
N GLU A 68 -22.70 11.24 4.13
CA GLU A 68 -23.39 11.24 5.43
C GLU A 68 -22.69 12.14 6.46
N ASN A 69 -21.35 12.16 6.44
CA ASN A 69 -20.57 13.01 7.34
C ASN A 69 -20.30 14.43 6.80
N GLY A 70 -20.87 14.80 5.65
CA GLY A 70 -20.67 16.10 5.01
C GLY A 70 -19.21 16.37 4.60
N LYS A 71 -18.38 15.33 4.46
CA LYS A 71 -16.99 15.44 4.00
C LYS A 71 -16.87 15.47 2.49
N LEU A 72 -17.85 14.89 1.80
CA LEU A 72 -18.06 14.99 0.37
C LEU A 72 -19.40 15.72 0.14
N ASP A 73 -19.45 16.63 -0.82
CA ASP A 73 -20.68 17.35 -1.16
C ASP A 73 -21.48 16.72 -2.32
N GLY A 74 -20.92 15.66 -2.93
CA GLY A 74 -21.56 14.93 -4.00
C GLY A 74 -21.54 15.63 -5.37
N SER A 75 -20.88 16.77 -5.50
CA SER A 75 -20.73 17.50 -6.77
C SER A 75 -19.81 16.76 -7.74
N VAL A 76 -18.90 15.95 -7.23
CA VAL A 76 -17.98 15.11 -8.01
C VAL A 76 -18.32 13.64 -7.83
N LYS A 77 -18.48 12.93 -8.95
CA LYS A 77 -18.75 11.49 -8.95
C LYS A 77 -17.48 10.69 -9.17
N PHE A 78 -17.38 9.54 -8.51
CA PHE A 78 -16.22 8.65 -8.58
C PHE A 78 -16.58 7.36 -9.30
N TYR A 79 -15.84 7.02 -10.36
CA TYR A 79 -16.06 5.81 -11.15
C TYR A 79 -14.78 4.99 -11.19
N LEU A 80 -14.84 3.79 -10.62
CA LEU A 80 -13.73 2.84 -10.66
C LEU A 80 -13.48 2.33 -12.08
N SER A 81 -12.25 1.93 -12.33
CA SER A 81 -11.84 1.32 -13.58
C SER A 81 -12.62 0.03 -13.85
N GLY A 82 -13.29 -0.05 -15.00
CA GLY A 82 -14.18 -1.17 -15.33
C GLY A 82 -15.62 -0.98 -14.89
N ALA A 83 -15.93 0.00 -14.03
CA ALA A 83 -17.31 0.32 -13.68
C ALA A 83 -18.03 1.07 -14.82
N LYS A 84 -19.37 0.94 -14.87
CA LYS A 84 -20.19 1.67 -15.84
C LYS A 84 -20.06 3.17 -15.62
N THR A 85 -19.45 3.85 -16.57
CA THR A 85 -19.22 5.30 -16.55
C THR A 85 -20.09 6.00 -17.59
N PRO A 86 -20.74 7.14 -17.27
CA PRO A 86 -21.42 7.96 -18.25
C PRO A 86 -20.45 8.46 -19.34
N ARG A 87 -21.02 8.93 -20.48
CA ARG A 87 -20.21 9.46 -21.56
C ARG A 87 -19.30 10.59 -21.09
N VAL A 88 -18.00 10.40 -21.27
CA VAL A 88 -16.98 11.42 -20.95
C VAL A 88 -16.97 12.48 -22.05
N ALA A 89 -17.32 13.72 -21.71
CA ALA A 89 -17.34 14.87 -22.63
C ALA A 89 -15.96 15.53 -22.73
N ALA A 90 -15.21 15.62 -21.60
CA ALA A 90 -13.87 16.21 -21.57
C ALA A 90 -13.03 15.56 -20.47
N LYS A 91 -11.69 15.54 -20.69
CA LYS A 91 -10.71 15.09 -19.69
C LYS A 91 -9.78 16.25 -19.32
N PHE A 92 -9.44 16.38 -18.04
CA PHE A 92 -8.64 17.49 -17.48
C PHE A 92 -7.32 16.99 -16.85
N GLY A 93 -6.84 15.83 -17.31
CA GLY A 93 -5.61 15.22 -16.85
C GLY A 93 -5.82 14.19 -15.73
N GLU A 94 -4.74 13.57 -15.32
CA GLU A 94 -4.73 12.55 -14.29
C GLU A 94 -4.33 13.12 -12.94
N GLY A 95 -4.71 12.44 -11.87
CA GLY A 95 -4.27 12.72 -10.52
C GLY A 95 -3.94 11.45 -9.75
N VAL A 96 -3.05 11.59 -8.79
CA VAL A 96 -2.72 10.54 -7.81
C VAL A 96 -2.91 11.13 -6.42
N SER A 97 -3.59 10.40 -5.56
CA SER A 97 -3.72 10.74 -4.15
C SER A 97 -3.35 9.53 -3.31
N ASN A 98 -2.41 9.74 -2.37
CA ASN A 98 -1.98 8.74 -1.41
C ASN A 98 -2.20 9.32 -0.01
N LYS A 99 -3.08 8.71 0.76
CA LYS A 99 -3.43 9.15 2.11
C LYS A 99 -3.29 7.99 3.08
N LYS A 100 -2.91 8.35 4.30
CA LYS A 100 -2.75 7.42 5.42
C LYS A 100 -3.57 7.93 6.61
N THR A 101 -4.01 7.01 7.45
CA THR A 101 -4.68 7.31 8.71
C THR A 101 -4.07 6.51 9.84
N ASN A 102 -4.24 6.99 11.07
CA ASN A 102 -3.86 6.24 12.26
C ASN A 102 -4.81 5.04 12.42
N GLY A 103 -4.25 3.83 12.51
CA GLY A 103 -4.96 2.57 12.74
C GLY A 103 -5.01 2.13 14.20
N VAL A 104 -4.26 2.80 15.09
CA VAL A 104 -4.20 2.38 16.51
C VAL A 104 -5.58 2.49 17.16
N GLY A 105 -6.05 1.38 17.75
CA GLY A 105 -7.35 1.31 18.42
C GLY A 105 -8.56 1.27 17.49
N LYS A 106 -8.35 1.11 16.19
CA LYS A 106 -9.42 0.93 15.19
C LYS A 106 -9.27 -0.43 14.52
N ASP A 107 -10.39 -0.98 14.06
CA ASP A 107 -10.35 -2.11 13.14
C ASP A 107 -9.83 -1.64 11.76
N ASP A 108 -9.28 -2.57 11.00
CA ASP A 108 -8.63 -2.28 9.72
C ASP A 108 -9.60 -1.70 8.69
N VAL A 109 -10.85 -2.17 8.67
CA VAL A 109 -11.87 -1.69 7.73
C VAL A 109 -12.17 -0.23 8.00
N THR A 110 -12.41 0.14 9.25
CA THR A 110 -12.64 1.54 9.65
C THR A 110 -11.43 2.43 9.31
N ALA A 111 -10.22 1.98 9.62
CA ALA A 111 -9.01 2.73 9.28
C ALA A 111 -8.85 2.90 7.76
N CYS A 112 -9.11 1.85 6.98
CA CYS A 112 -9.09 1.88 5.53
C CYS A 112 -10.14 2.82 4.94
N GLN A 113 -11.36 2.83 5.46
CA GLN A 113 -12.42 3.74 5.03
C GLN A 113 -12.03 5.21 5.24
N TRP A 114 -11.43 5.56 6.39
CA TRP A 114 -10.95 6.92 6.64
C TRP A 114 -9.80 7.34 5.74
N ALA A 115 -8.86 6.42 5.43
CA ALA A 115 -7.78 6.67 4.48
C ALA A 115 -8.32 6.89 3.06
N ALA A 116 -9.25 6.05 2.62
CA ALA A 116 -9.91 6.17 1.33
C ALA A 116 -10.74 7.46 1.23
N LEU A 117 -11.52 7.79 2.25
CA LEU A 117 -12.29 9.05 2.30
C LEU A 117 -11.37 10.27 2.17
N SER A 118 -10.25 10.28 2.89
CA SER A 118 -9.26 11.36 2.77
C SER A 118 -8.69 11.48 1.35
N THR A 119 -8.57 10.34 0.65
CA THR A 119 -8.15 10.29 -0.76
C THR A 119 -9.21 10.88 -1.68
N LEU A 120 -10.50 10.53 -1.47
CA LEU A 120 -11.62 11.05 -2.25
C LEU A 120 -11.82 12.56 -2.04
N ILE A 121 -11.67 13.06 -0.81
CA ILE A 121 -11.72 14.51 -0.52
C ILE A 121 -10.65 15.27 -1.32
N ALA A 122 -9.42 14.73 -1.39
CA ALA A 122 -8.37 15.35 -2.18
C ALA A 122 -8.68 15.34 -3.69
N PHE A 123 -9.28 14.26 -4.20
CA PHE A 123 -9.75 14.19 -5.58
C PHE A 123 -10.89 15.16 -5.86
N GLU A 124 -11.87 15.25 -4.95
CA GLU A 124 -12.99 16.19 -5.08
C GLU A 124 -12.50 17.64 -5.17
N ALA A 125 -11.62 18.06 -4.26
CA ALA A 125 -11.03 19.40 -4.26
C ALA A 125 -10.29 19.69 -5.57
N SER A 126 -9.47 18.75 -6.04
CA SER A 126 -8.72 18.91 -7.30
C SER A 126 -9.64 18.90 -8.53
N ALA A 127 -10.69 18.07 -8.53
CA ALA A 127 -11.68 18.03 -9.60
C ALA A 127 -12.42 19.38 -9.73
N LYS A 128 -12.85 19.94 -8.61
CA LYS A 128 -13.49 21.28 -8.56
C LYS A 128 -12.61 22.38 -9.14
N GLN A 129 -11.33 22.40 -8.72
CA GLN A 129 -10.34 23.37 -9.26
C GLN A 129 -10.17 23.26 -10.76
N LYS A 130 -10.28 22.05 -11.32
CA LYS A 130 -10.17 21.79 -12.77
C LYS A 130 -11.49 21.94 -13.55
N GLY A 131 -12.60 22.25 -12.87
CA GLY A 131 -13.92 22.30 -13.48
C GLY A 131 -14.47 20.92 -13.91
N ALA A 132 -13.95 19.85 -13.31
CA ALA A 132 -14.42 18.48 -13.53
C ALA A 132 -15.59 18.18 -12.57
N ASN A 133 -16.54 17.35 -13.01
CA ASN A 133 -17.64 16.85 -12.19
C ASN A 133 -17.54 15.34 -11.90
N ALA A 134 -16.46 14.72 -12.36
CA ALA A 134 -16.20 13.30 -12.12
C ALA A 134 -14.70 13.00 -12.07
N VAL A 135 -14.36 11.92 -11.37
CA VAL A 135 -13.08 11.22 -11.48
C VAL A 135 -13.39 9.84 -12.06
N VAL A 136 -12.82 9.55 -13.21
CA VAL A 136 -13.06 8.32 -13.97
C VAL A 136 -11.80 7.48 -14.07
N ASP A 137 -11.93 6.20 -14.41
CA ASP A 137 -10.83 5.23 -14.43
C ASP A 137 -10.05 5.21 -13.10
N LEU A 138 -10.77 5.39 -11.99
CA LEU A 138 -10.18 5.37 -10.67
C LEU A 138 -9.72 3.95 -10.33
N HIS A 139 -8.47 3.80 -9.93
CA HIS A 139 -7.87 2.52 -9.60
C HIS A 139 -6.83 2.64 -8.50
N SER A 140 -6.53 1.52 -7.88
CA SER A 140 -5.49 1.46 -6.84
C SER A 140 -4.10 1.59 -7.45
N PHE A 141 -3.23 2.37 -6.78
CA PHE A 141 -1.90 2.72 -7.26
C PHE A 141 -0.85 2.66 -6.13
N TYR A 142 -0.95 1.65 -5.27
CA TYR A 142 -0.04 1.48 -4.14
C TYR A 142 1.35 1.05 -4.61
N LYS A 143 2.40 1.72 -4.12
CA LYS A 143 3.80 1.51 -4.56
C LYS A 143 3.98 1.53 -6.09
N LYS A 144 3.13 2.30 -6.80
CA LYS A 144 3.05 2.39 -8.27
C LYS A 144 2.54 1.12 -8.97
N ASN A 145 2.06 0.13 -8.24
CA ASN A 145 1.37 -1.02 -8.80
C ASN A 145 -0.08 -0.65 -9.10
N THR A 146 -0.52 -0.95 -10.31
CA THR A 146 -1.90 -0.68 -10.75
C THR A 146 -2.76 -1.90 -10.53
N ILE A 147 -3.81 -1.77 -9.69
CA ILE A 147 -4.85 -2.78 -9.52
C ILE A 147 -6.18 -2.14 -9.92
N LYS A 148 -6.85 -2.74 -10.89
CA LYS A 148 -8.14 -2.31 -11.42
C LYS A 148 -9.23 -3.26 -10.98
N ASP A 149 -10.23 -2.73 -10.31
CA ASP A 149 -11.42 -3.46 -9.86
C ASP A 149 -12.64 -2.55 -10.03
N PRO A 150 -13.76 -3.05 -10.58
CA PRO A 150 -14.94 -2.20 -10.84
C PRO A 150 -15.75 -1.86 -9.58
N VAL A 151 -15.46 -2.50 -8.44
CA VAL A 151 -16.24 -2.37 -7.20
C VAL A 151 -15.35 -1.92 -6.03
N ASN A 152 -14.14 -2.49 -5.92
CA ASN A 152 -13.31 -2.37 -4.74
C ASN A 152 -12.09 -1.49 -4.96
N TYR A 153 -11.62 -0.87 -3.90
CA TYR A 153 -10.30 -0.25 -3.81
C TYR A 153 -9.39 -1.07 -2.89
N GLU A 154 -8.09 -0.99 -3.12
CA GLU A 154 -7.06 -1.62 -2.31
C GLU A 154 -6.67 -0.72 -1.14
N CYS A 155 -6.61 -1.28 0.05
CA CYS A 155 -6.07 -0.66 1.26
C CYS A 155 -4.99 -1.54 1.87
N HIS A 156 -3.97 -0.90 2.40
CA HIS A 156 -2.91 -1.56 3.17
C HIS A 156 -3.04 -1.20 4.64
N ALA A 157 -3.28 -2.20 5.48
CA ALA A 157 -3.44 -2.06 6.92
C ALA A 157 -2.25 -2.65 7.66
N GLY A 158 -1.57 -1.81 8.43
CA GLY A 158 -0.51 -2.19 9.34
C GLY A 158 -0.91 -2.01 10.81
N ASN A 159 -0.03 -2.34 11.74
CA ASN A 159 -0.30 -2.23 13.18
C ASN A 159 -0.58 -0.79 13.66
N ILE A 160 -0.05 0.22 12.98
CA ILE A 160 -0.11 1.62 13.41
C ILE A 160 -0.88 2.47 12.42
N MET A 161 -0.82 2.15 11.13
CA MET A 161 -1.35 2.98 10.06
C MET A 161 -2.04 2.14 8.99
N ALA A 162 -3.14 2.67 8.43
CA ALA A 162 -3.72 2.21 7.19
C ALA A 162 -3.48 3.23 6.08
N GLY A 163 -3.29 2.76 4.84
CA GLY A 163 -2.99 3.61 3.69
C GLY A 163 -3.74 3.21 2.43
N VAL A 164 -4.19 4.21 1.68
CA VAL A 164 -4.83 4.04 0.37
C VAL A 164 -4.17 4.96 -0.64
N ALA A 165 -3.78 4.40 -1.77
CA ALA A 165 -3.27 5.16 -2.89
C ALA A 165 -4.15 4.91 -4.12
N LEU A 166 -4.74 5.97 -4.67
CA LEU A 166 -5.59 5.91 -5.85
C LEU A 166 -5.03 6.81 -6.94
N LYS A 167 -5.25 6.39 -8.19
CA LYS A 167 -4.99 7.17 -9.40
C LYS A 167 -6.27 7.22 -10.22
N GLY A 168 -6.56 8.37 -10.85
CA GLY A 168 -7.74 8.54 -11.68
C GLY A 168 -7.63 9.73 -12.61
N THR A 169 -8.55 9.84 -13.55
CA THR A 169 -8.62 10.92 -14.54
C THR A 169 -9.76 11.87 -14.17
N TYR A 170 -9.45 13.14 -14.03
CA TYR A 170 -10.45 14.20 -13.88
C TYR A 170 -11.21 14.39 -15.20
N ALA A 171 -12.53 14.36 -15.13
CA ALA A 171 -13.36 14.39 -16.32
C ALA A 171 -14.64 15.21 -16.12
N ARG A 172 -15.19 15.66 -17.22
CA ARG A 172 -16.58 16.11 -17.28
C ARG A 172 -17.40 15.01 -17.94
N VAL A 173 -18.36 14.51 -17.19
CA VAL A 173 -19.33 13.53 -17.70
C VAL A 173 -20.67 14.23 -17.96
N GLY A 174 -21.33 13.84 -19.07
CA GLY A 174 -22.68 14.30 -19.38
C GLY A 174 -23.72 13.63 -18.47
N LYS A 175 -24.89 14.29 -18.36
CA LYS A 175 -26.07 13.68 -17.74
C LYS A 175 -26.60 12.55 -18.61
#